data_a35eae79beb0f6f6ca2cb81f02984672
#
_entry.id   a35eae79beb0f6f6ca2cb81f02984672
#
_cell.length_a   1.000
_cell.length_b   1.000
_cell.length_c   1.000
_cell.angle_alpha   90.00
_cell.angle_beta   90.00
_cell.angle_gamma   90.00
#
_symmetry.space_group_name_H-M   'P 1'
#
loop_
_entity.id
_entity.type
_entity.pdbx_description
1 polymer ?
#
loop_
_entity_poly.entity_id
_entity_poly.type
_entity_poly.pdbx_seq_one_letter_code
_entity_poly.pdbx_strand_id
1 'polypeptide(L)'
;MSQDIGAAKAFIADLVARSRAAQKQIEHYSQEQVDALIRAMVWSVARPGMAEEIAQFTIDETELGNYDGKFLKIQRKTRATLLDIIHDKSVGIIEEYPERNIRILAKPLGVIGALAPSTNPEATPVIKGIHAVKGRNSIIVAPHPR
;
A
#
# COMPACT_ATOMS: atom_id res chain seq x y z
N MET A 1 3.42 32.99 4.76
CA MET A 1 4.07 31.85 5.41
C MET A 1 5.07 31.26 4.42
N SER A 2 6.33 31.70 4.48
CA SER A 2 7.43 31.06 3.75
C SER A 2 7.78 29.78 4.54
N GLN A 3 7.15 28.66 4.18
CA GLN A 3 7.66 27.37 4.64
C GLN A 3 9.09 27.26 4.12
N ASP A 4 10.01 26.87 5.00
CA ASP A 4 11.39 26.61 4.61
C ASP A 4 11.41 25.44 3.62
N ILE A 5 11.39 25.76 2.33
CA ILE A 5 11.41 24.80 1.23
C ILE A 5 12.67 23.91 1.33
N GLY A 6 13.75 24.42 1.92
CA GLY A 6 14.98 23.67 2.15
C GLY A 6 14.75 22.52 3.14
N ALA A 7 14.12 22.80 4.28
CA ALA A 7 13.80 21.78 5.30
C ALA A 7 12.82 20.73 4.75
N ALA A 8 11.79 21.15 4.02
CA ALA A 8 10.84 20.24 3.40
C ALA A 8 11.51 19.31 2.37
N LYS A 9 12.41 19.84 1.54
CA LYS A 9 13.18 19.02 0.59
C LYS A 9 14.08 18.01 1.29
N ALA A 10 14.77 18.42 2.36
CA ALA A 10 15.64 17.53 3.13
C ALA A 10 14.82 16.39 3.79
N PHE A 11 13.67 16.71 4.38
CA PHE A 11 12.75 15.72 4.97
C PHE A 11 12.27 14.69 3.93
N ILE A 12 11.81 15.15 2.77
CA ILE A 12 11.35 14.25 1.71
C ILE A 12 12.51 13.41 1.15
N ALA A 13 13.70 13.99 1.00
CA ALA A 13 14.88 13.25 0.55
C ALA A 13 15.25 12.11 1.50
N ASP A 14 15.18 12.32 2.82
CA ASP A 14 15.39 11.28 3.82
C ASP A 14 14.34 10.17 3.72
N LEU A 15 13.04 10.53 3.65
CA LEU A 15 11.95 9.56 3.47
C LEU A 15 12.17 8.69 2.21
N VAL A 16 12.53 9.31 1.09
CA VAL A 16 12.79 8.60 -0.17
C VAL A 16 14.01 7.69 -0.03
N ALA A 17 15.09 8.14 0.61
CA ALA A 17 16.28 7.33 0.82
C ALA A 17 15.98 6.07 1.65
N ARG A 18 15.28 6.23 2.78
CA ARG A 18 14.84 5.10 3.63
C ARG A 18 13.90 4.15 2.89
N SER A 19 12.95 4.71 2.13
CA SER A 19 12.00 3.94 1.35
C SER A 19 12.70 3.13 0.24
N ARG A 20 13.71 3.70 -0.42
CA ARG A 20 14.54 2.97 -1.39
C ARG A 20 15.35 1.85 -0.76
N ALA A 21 15.90 2.07 0.43
CA ALA A 21 16.61 1.04 1.18
C ALA A 21 15.68 -0.15 1.53
N ALA A 22 14.45 0.14 1.95
CA ALA A 22 13.44 -0.88 2.21
C ALA A 22 13.02 -1.61 0.92
N GLN A 23 12.83 -0.89 -0.18
CA GLN A 23 12.46 -1.48 -1.47
C GLN A 23 13.53 -2.47 -1.97
N LYS A 24 14.81 -2.14 -1.81
CA LYS A 24 15.90 -3.05 -2.18
C LYS A 24 15.85 -4.39 -1.42
N GLN A 25 15.33 -4.40 -0.21
CA GLN A 25 15.21 -5.65 0.57
C GLN A 25 14.14 -6.58 -0.02
N ILE A 26 13.02 -6.04 -0.50
CA ILE A 26 11.93 -6.83 -1.08
C ILE A 26 12.08 -7.07 -2.59
N GLU A 27 13.03 -6.43 -3.25
CA GLU A 27 13.25 -6.58 -4.69
C GLU A 27 13.48 -8.03 -5.13
N HIS A 28 14.10 -8.81 -4.24
CA HIS A 28 14.45 -10.22 -4.51
C HIS A 28 13.46 -11.23 -3.91
N TYR A 29 12.34 -10.76 -3.37
CA TYR A 29 11.32 -11.66 -2.83
C TYR A 29 10.71 -12.53 -3.92
N SER A 30 10.47 -13.81 -3.57
CA SER A 30 9.68 -14.72 -4.40
C SER A 30 8.21 -14.32 -4.44
N GLN A 31 7.44 -14.91 -5.35
CA GLN A 31 5.99 -14.70 -5.42
C GLN A 31 5.32 -15.05 -4.08
N GLU A 32 5.71 -16.20 -3.48
CA GLU A 32 5.15 -16.66 -2.20
C GLU A 32 5.45 -15.69 -1.05
N GLN A 33 6.67 -15.12 -1.02
CA GLN A 33 7.04 -14.12 -0.01
C GLN A 33 6.25 -12.83 -0.16
N VAL A 34 6.07 -12.36 -1.39
CA VAL A 34 5.24 -11.18 -1.68
C VAL A 34 3.78 -11.43 -1.29
N ASP A 35 3.24 -12.57 -1.67
CA ASP A 35 1.85 -12.94 -1.38
C ASP A 35 1.61 -13.12 0.13
N ALA A 36 2.56 -13.70 0.86
CA ALA A 36 2.51 -13.78 2.32
C ALA A 36 2.52 -12.40 2.97
N LEU A 37 3.35 -11.50 2.47
CA LEU A 37 3.47 -10.13 3.00
C LEU A 37 2.17 -9.34 2.81
N ILE A 38 1.56 -9.36 1.62
CA ILE A 38 0.30 -8.65 1.39
C ILE A 38 -0.87 -9.24 2.18
N ARG A 39 -0.90 -10.57 2.41
CA ARG A 39 -1.87 -11.20 3.32
C ARG A 39 -1.69 -10.70 4.76
N ALA A 40 -0.45 -10.65 5.24
CA ALA A 40 -0.15 -10.14 6.58
C ALA A 40 -0.55 -8.66 6.73
N MET A 41 -0.33 -7.84 5.71
CA MET A 41 -0.76 -6.43 5.71
C MET A 41 -2.27 -6.30 5.83
N VAL A 42 -3.05 -7.06 5.07
CA VAL A 42 -4.52 -7.04 5.19
C VAL A 42 -4.97 -7.57 6.55
N TRP A 43 -4.38 -8.67 7.02
CA TRP A 43 -4.71 -9.22 8.33
C TRP A 43 -4.43 -8.23 9.47
N SER A 44 -3.34 -7.47 9.39
CA SER A 44 -2.97 -6.51 10.44
C SER A 44 -4.05 -5.47 10.73
N VAL A 45 -4.84 -5.09 9.72
CA VAL A 45 -5.91 -4.09 9.84
C VAL A 45 -7.32 -4.69 9.89
N ALA A 46 -7.53 -5.86 9.26
CA ALA A 46 -8.86 -6.48 9.15
C ALA A 46 -9.14 -7.52 10.25
N ARG A 47 -8.17 -7.80 11.13
CA ARG A 47 -8.35 -8.73 12.25
C ARG A 47 -9.32 -8.17 13.29
N PRO A 48 -10.04 -9.04 14.03
CA PRO A 48 -10.92 -8.62 15.13
C PRO A 48 -10.20 -7.71 16.13
N GLY A 49 -10.88 -6.71 16.63
CA GLY A 49 -10.36 -5.68 17.54
C GLY A 49 -9.69 -4.53 16.78
N MET A 50 -8.83 -4.79 15.82
CA MET A 50 -8.10 -3.74 15.08
C MET A 50 -9.00 -3.00 14.09
N ALA A 51 -9.85 -3.71 13.36
CA ALA A 51 -10.77 -3.07 12.43
C ALA A 51 -11.77 -2.14 13.13
N GLU A 52 -12.23 -2.54 14.30
CA GLU A 52 -13.10 -1.76 15.18
C GLU A 52 -12.39 -0.50 15.70
N GLU A 53 -11.16 -0.67 16.19
CA GLU A 53 -10.34 0.44 16.69
C GLU A 53 -10.06 1.47 15.57
N ILE A 54 -9.64 1.03 14.40
CA ILE A 54 -9.38 1.91 13.26
C ILE A 54 -10.66 2.62 12.81
N ALA A 55 -11.81 1.94 12.81
CA ALA A 55 -13.08 2.54 12.42
C ALA A 55 -13.48 3.65 13.39
N GLN A 56 -13.38 3.40 14.69
CA GLN A 56 -13.69 4.40 15.73
C GLN A 56 -12.73 5.57 15.64
N PHE A 57 -11.42 5.32 15.62
CA PHE A 57 -10.40 6.35 15.49
C PHE A 57 -10.62 7.24 14.25
N THR A 58 -11.03 6.63 13.12
CA THR A 58 -11.32 7.38 11.88
C THR A 58 -12.48 8.35 12.06
N ILE A 59 -13.55 7.95 12.76
CA ILE A 59 -14.69 8.83 13.03
C ILE A 59 -14.29 9.96 13.97
N ASP A 60 -13.56 9.65 15.03
CA ASP A 60 -13.12 10.62 16.04
C ASP A 60 -12.21 11.70 15.41
N GLU A 61 -11.31 11.31 14.51
CA GLU A 61 -10.38 12.23 13.85
C GLU A 61 -11.00 13.03 12.70
N THR A 62 -11.87 12.42 11.91
CA THR A 62 -12.34 13.04 10.68
C THR A 62 -13.71 13.67 10.79
N GLU A 63 -14.51 13.24 11.76
CA GLU A 63 -15.93 13.59 11.90
C GLU A 63 -16.75 13.28 10.60
N LEU A 64 -16.26 12.34 9.76
CA LEU A 64 -16.86 12.03 8.47
C LEU A 64 -17.39 10.60 8.39
N GLY A 65 -18.66 10.48 8.05
CA GLY A 65 -19.35 9.21 7.87
C GLY A 65 -19.89 8.64 9.17
N ASN A 66 -19.94 7.33 9.30
CA ASN A 66 -20.37 6.62 10.49
C ASN A 66 -19.50 5.38 10.74
N TYR A 67 -19.52 4.87 11.97
CA TYR A 67 -18.72 3.73 12.41
C TYR A 67 -18.93 2.49 11.54
N ASP A 68 -20.18 2.08 11.31
CA ASP A 68 -20.49 0.87 10.55
C ASP A 68 -19.95 0.94 9.11
N GLY A 69 -20.09 2.10 8.48
CA GLY A 69 -19.55 2.35 7.13
C GLY A 69 -18.03 2.27 7.09
N LYS A 70 -17.33 2.82 8.10
CA LYS A 70 -15.86 2.74 8.20
C LYS A 70 -15.40 1.30 8.48
N PHE A 71 -16.02 0.63 9.43
CA PHE A 71 -15.74 -0.77 9.75
C PHE A 71 -15.93 -1.67 8.51
N LEU A 72 -17.07 -1.56 7.81
CA LEU A 72 -17.34 -2.33 6.60
C LEU A 72 -16.33 -2.05 5.49
N LYS A 73 -15.85 -0.82 5.33
CA LYS A 73 -14.81 -0.50 4.35
C LYS A 73 -13.51 -1.23 4.66
N ILE A 74 -13.06 -1.22 5.91
CA ILE A 74 -11.86 -1.96 6.32
C ILE A 74 -12.05 -3.44 6.00
N GLN A 75 -13.14 -4.05 6.48
CA GLN A 75 -13.40 -5.48 6.34
C GLN A 75 -13.56 -5.92 4.87
N ARG A 76 -14.35 -5.19 4.08
CA ARG A 76 -14.71 -5.61 2.72
C ARG A 76 -13.69 -5.16 1.68
N LYS A 77 -13.30 -3.87 1.70
CA LYS A 77 -12.46 -3.33 0.62
C LYS A 77 -11.03 -3.84 0.67
N THR A 78 -10.44 -3.96 1.86
CA THR A 78 -9.07 -4.47 1.96
C THR A 78 -9.00 -5.95 1.57
N ARG A 79 -9.98 -6.75 1.99
CA ARG A 79 -10.08 -8.17 1.63
C ARG A 79 -10.39 -8.37 0.14
N ALA A 80 -11.36 -7.61 -0.40
CA ALA A 80 -11.68 -7.69 -1.82
C ALA A 80 -10.46 -7.35 -2.68
N THR A 81 -9.76 -6.25 -2.37
CA THR A 81 -8.54 -5.90 -3.09
C THR A 81 -7.47 -7.00 -3.02
N LEU A 82 -7.31 -7.65 -1.84
CA LEU A 82 -6.39 -8.78 -1.73
C LEU A 82 -6.82 -9.94 -2.64
N LEU A 83 -8.11 -10.29 -2.62
CA LEU A 83 -8.64 -11.39 -3.44
C LEU A 83 -8.50 -11.12 -4.93
N ASP A 84 -8.68 -9.87 -5.35
CA ASP A 84 -8.55 -9.47 -6.76
C ASP A 84 -7.14 -9.67 -7.29
N ILE A 85 -6.10 -9.46 -6.46
CA ILE A 85 -4.70 -9.46 -6.92
C ILE A 85 -3.85 -10.64 -6.43
N ILE A 86 -4.37 -11.47 -5.51
CA ILE A 86 -3.53 -12.49 -4.85
C ILE A 86 -3.02 -13.54 -5.83
N HIS A 87 -3.78 -13.85 -6.87
CA HIS A 87 -3.42 -14.84 -7.88
C HIS A 87 -2.65 -14.28 -9.07
N ASP A 88 -2.47 -12.95 -9.14
CA ASP A 88 -1.72 -12.33 -10.22
C ASP A 88 -0.22 -12.61 -10.05
N LYS A 89 0.42 -12.95 -11.15
CA LYS A 89 1.89 -13.03 -11.21
C LYS A 89 2.49 -11.62 -11.17
N SER A 90 3.36 -11.37 -10.22
CA SER A 90 4.05 -10.09 -10.04
C SER A 90 5.57 -10.23 -9.87
N VAL A 91 6.08 -11.45 -10.00
CA VAL A 91 7.51 -11.79 -9.83
C VAL A 91 7.98 -12.65 -10.99
N GLY A 92 9.17 -12.33 -11.53
CA GLY A 92 9.77 -13.08 -12.62
C GLY A 92 9.05 -12.89 -13.95
N ILE A 93 8.98 -13.95 -14.73
CA ILE A 93 8.30 -13.94 -16.04
C ILE A 93 6.80 -14.04 -15.79
N ILE A 94 6.06 -13.01 -16.20
CA ILE A 94 4.61 -12.94 -16.03
C ILE A 94 3.86 -13.41 -17.29
N GLU A 95 4.49 -13.31 -18.45
CA GLU A 95 3.91 -13.72 -19.73
C GLU A 95 5.01 -14.12 -20.71
N GLU A 96 4.75 -15.11 -21.57
CA GLU A 96 5.66 -15.56 -22.63
C GLU A 96 4.92 -15.74 -23.95
N TYR A 97 5.56 -15.31 -25.04
CA TYR A 97 5.11 -15.51 -26.41
C TYR A 97 6.24 -16.23 -27.18
N PRO A 98 6.32 -17.56 -27.11
CA PRO A 98 7.41 -18.34 -27.71
C PRO A 98 7.54 -18.12 -29.22
N GLU A 99 6.39 -17.98 -29.91
CA GLU A 99 6.34 -17.76 -31.38
C GLU A 99 6.95 -16.42 -31.81
N ARG A 100 7.10 -15.47 -30.86
CA ARG A 100 7.71 -14.15 -31.12
C ARG A 100 9.05 -13.98 -30.40
N ASN A 101 9.48 -14.99 -29.65
CA ASN A 101 10.67 -14.93 -28.82
C ASN A 101 10.63 -13.78 -27.78
N ILE A 102 9.42 -13.48 -27.24
CA ILE A 102 9.17 -12.40 -26.30
C ILE A 102 8.83 -12.97 -24.93
N ARG A 103 9.45 -12.40 -23.88
CA ARG A 103 9.13 -12.63 -22.46
C ARG A 103 8.87 -11.33 -21.76
N ILE A 104 7.77 -11.26 -21.00
CA ILE A 104 7.42 -10.10 -20.16
C ILE A 104 7.81 -10.41 -18.73
N LEU A 105 8.69 -9.58 -18.16
CA LEU A 105 9.17 -9.71 -16.79
C LEU A 105 8.58 -8.60 -15.91
N ALA A 106 8.07 -8.97 -14.75
CA ALA A 106 7.68 -8.02 -13.73
C ALA A 106 8.90 -7.36 -13.08
N LYS A 107 8.93 -6.03 -13.06
CA LYS A 107 9.98 -5.23 -12.42
C LYS A 107 9.34 -4.21 -11.46
N PRO A 108 9.92 -3.99 -10.28
CA PRO A 108 9.45 -2.92 -9.40
C PRO A 108 9.71 -1.54 -10.02
N LEU A 109 8.81 -0.61 -9.74
CA LEU A 109 8.97 0.81 -10.08
C LEU A 109 9.92 1.52 -9.11
N GLY A 110 9.97 1.04 -7.86
CA GLY A 110 10.79 1.59 -6.79
C GLY A 110 9.99 2.15 -5.62
N VAL A 111 9.99 3.46 -5.45
CA VAL A 111 9.27 4.16 -4.38
C VAL A 111 7.98 4.76 -4.93
N ILE A 112 6.85 4.40 -4.35
CA ILE A 112 5.52 4.92 -4.71
C ILE A 112 5.14 6.04 -3.74
N GLY A 113 4.78 7.21 -4.27
CA GLY A 113 4.13 8.26 -3.50
C GLY A 113 2.62 8.09 -3.54
N ALA A 114 1.96 8.09 -2.40
CA ALA A 114 0.52 7.92 -2.29
C ALA A 114 -0.12 9.00 -1.42
N LEU A 115 -1.23 9.56 -1.87
CA LEU A 115 -2.03 10.50 -1.08
C LEU A 115 -3.23 9.76 -0.49
N ALA A 116 -3.50 9.95 0.81
CA ALA A 116 -4.69 9.46 1.47
C ALA A 116 -5.71 10.61 1.60
N PRO A 117 -6.98 10.43 1.16
CA PRO A 117 -8.02 11.44 1.32
C PRO A 117 -8.57 11.43 2.75
N SER A 118 -9.16 12.55 3.19
CA SER A 118 -9.88 12.63 4.48
C SER A 118 -11.12 11.74 4.54
N THR A 119 -11.72 11.43 3.39
CA THR A 119 -12.96 10.62 3.31
C THR A 119 -12.75 9.12 3.55
N ASN A 120 -11.56 8.60 3.24
CA ASN A 120 -11.23 7.16 3.39
C ASN A 120 -9.80 6.95 3.91
N PRO A 121 -9.42 7.61 5.03
CA PRO A 121 -8.05 7.49 5.56
C PRO A 121 -7.77 6.09 6.11
N GLU A 122 -8.80 5.36 6.53
CA GLU A 122 -8.74 4.03 7.12
C GLU A 122 -8.36 2.91 6.13
N ALA A 123 -8.87 2.98 4.91
CA ALA A 123 -8.70 1.90 3.93
C ALA A 123 -7.67 2.24 2.84
N THR A 124 -7.57 3.51 2.44
CA THR A 124 -6.74 3.93 1.31
C THR A 124 -5.25 3.59 1.47
N PRO A 125 -4.61 3.83 2.64
CA PRO A 125 -3.20 3.48 2.83
C PRO A 125 -2.93 2.00 2.65
N VAL A 126 -3.79 1.15 3.19
CA VAL A 126 -3.66 -0.31 3.09
C VAL A 126 -3.84 -0.78 1.66
N ILE A 127 -4.90 -0.33 0.98
CA ILE A 127 -5.19 -0.69 -0.41
C ILE A 127 -4.03 -0.30 -1.33
N LYS A 128 -3.55 0.94 -1.23
CA LYS A 128 -2.39 1.38 -2.01
C LYS A 128 -1.11 0.64 -1.61
N GLY A 129 -0.96 0.33 -0.32
CA GLY A 129 0.16 -0.44 0.21
C GLY A 129 0.25 -1.84 -0.39
N ILE A 130 -0.85 -2.60 -0.40
CA ILE A 130 -0.85 -3.96 -0.96
C ILE A 130 -0.59 -3.98 -2.46
N HIS A 131 -1.09 -3.01 -3.23
CA HIS A 131 -0.73 -2.88 -4.66
C HIS A 131 0.76 -2.57 -4.84
N ALA A 132 1.30 -1.62 -4.07
CA ALA A 132 2.72 -1.28 -4.14
C ALA A 132 3.60 -2.49 -3.81
N VAL A 133 3.31 -3.16 -2.69
CA VAL A 133 4.08 -4.33 -2.22
C VAL A 133 3.90 -5.53 -3.14
N LYS A 134 2.72 -5.76 -3.73
CA LYS A 134 2.52 -6.80 -4.74
C LYS A 134 3.50 -6.66 -5.90
N GLY A 135 3.79 -5.42 -6.33
CA GLY A 135 4.81 -5.11 -7.33
C GLY A 135 6.23 -4.98 -6.77
N ARG A 136 6.49 -5.38 -5.52
CA ARG A 136 7.78 -5.25 -4.82
C ARG A 136 8.28 -3.81 -4.74
N ASN A 137 7.36 -2.85 -4.66
CA ASN A 137 7.65 -1.45 -4.43
C ASN A 137 7.56 -1.12 -2.95
N SER A 138 8.29 -0.10 -2.52
CA SER A 138 8.01 0.59 -1.26
C SER A 138 7.00 1.72 -1.48
N ILE A 139 6.41 2.21 -0.40
CA ILE A 139 5.39 3.25 -0.47
C ILE A 139 5.60 4.29 0.63
N ILE A 140 5.44 5.56 0.27
CA ILE A 140 5.35 6.68 1.19
C ILE A 140 3.92 7.20 1.11
N VAL A 141 3.20 7.18 2.22
CA VAL A 141 1.82 7.67 2.28
C VAL A 141 1.81 9.04 2.93
N ALA A 142 1.28 10.03 2.22
CA ALA A 142 1.00 11.34 2.77
C ALA A 142 -0.48 11.40 3.19
N PRO A 143 -0.78 11.66 4.49
CA PRO A 143 -2.15 11.83 4.94
C PRO A 143 -2.73 13.15 4.43
N HIS A 144 -4.06 13.28 4.50
CA HIS A 144 -4.73 14.56 4.27
C HIS A 144 -4.31 15.54 5.36
N PRO A 145 -4.11 16.84 5.05
CA PRO A 145 -3.63 17.83 6.03
C PRO A 145 -4.69 18.29 7.05
N ARG A 146 -5.89 17.73 7.01
CA ARG A 146 -6.96 17.96 8.00
C ARG A 146 -7.13 16.75 8.86
#